data_32c46e0259cd5547e475b7b5f9194674
#
_entry.id   32c46e0259cd5547e475b7b5f9194674
#
_cell.length_a   1.000
_cell.length_b   1.000
_cell.length_c   1.000
_cell.angle_alpha   90.00
_cell.angle_beta   90.00
_cell.angle_gamma   90.00
#
_symmetry.space_group_name_H-M   'P 1'
#
loop_
_entity.id
_entity.type
_entity.pdbx_description
1 polymer ?
#
loop_
_entity_poly.entity_id
_entity_poly.type
_entity_poly.pdbx_seq_one_letter_code
_entity_poly.pdbx_strand_id
1 'polypeptide(L)'
;KQWFPLKKTKLFQKEQEYVRANDGITLNIYEGETVGLVGESGCGKSTFGRTLLQIYKQTEGKTMYYGRTLTDMAPLYVDETIKNISSGKKKIAELEAKAEALKAEYEKMEDSAEKFQKQAECENIQKKCNMEFLNLVQIIGGFYSLDDTKEAEQLLLEKFKVARVISGLNEENQMEGVDKTKEIAEKKVELEKAEKKLEELRSKYKSDEAFAKYEAYRDDGVDLARLKTQEMRFLRKDMQMIFQDPYSSLNPRMTVGQIIGEGLLAHGIFKKNDEKMQAYVMEVMEKCGLAPYMIHRYPHQFSGGQRQRIGIARALALKPRFVVCDEAVSALDVSIQSQIVNLLKDLGSEDNLAYLFISHGLSVVKYISDRIGVMYLGNIVELAESQEMFDHPTHPYTEALLSAIPTTDVDSNREMIPLEGDIPSPVHPPKGCKFHTRCKYCTEI
;
A
#
# COMPACT_ATOMS: atom_id res chain seq x y z
N LYS A 1 -1.68 9.92 2.33
CA LYS A 1 -0.65 10.97 2.33
C LYS A 1 0.57 10.55 3.14
N GLN A 2 1.76 11.00 2.70
CA GLN A 2 3.01 10.86 3.44
C GLN A 2 3.78 12.18 3.41
N TRP A 3 3.88 12.81 4.57
CA TRP A 3 4.57 14.07 4.78
C TRP A 3 5.70 13.90 5.79
N PHE A 4 6.85 14.46 5.50
CA PHE A 4 8.01 14.42 6.39
C PHE A 4 8.26 15.80 7.00
N PRO A 5 8.33 15.92 8.35
CA PRO A 5 8.60 17.19 8.99
C PRO A 5 10.04 17.63 8.72
N LEU A 6 10.23 18.87 8.32
CA LEU A 6 11.55 19.50 8.22
C LEU A 6 12.05 19.91 9.62
N LYS A 7 13.35 19.84 9.81
CA LYS A 7 13.96 20.35 11.05
C LYS A 7 13.73 21.87 11.12
N LYS A 8 13.25 22.35 12.27
CA LYS A 8 13.13 23.80 12.51
C LYS A 8 14.51 24.45 12.44
N THR A 9 14.67 25.43 11.56
CA THR A 9 15.93 26.12 11.33
C THR A 9 16.12 27.33 12.27
N LYS A 10 14.99 27.85 12.82
CA LYS A 10 15.01 29.01 13.75
C LYS A 10 14.32 28.62 15.06
N LEU A 11 14.91 29.10 16.19
CA LEU A 11 14.41 28.81 17.54
C LEU A 11 12.95 29.26 17.77
N PHE A 12 12.48 30.27 17.02
CA PHE A 12 11.13 30.86 17.11
C PHE A 12 10.25 30.58 15.88
N GLN A 13 10.58 29.57 15.07
CA GLN A 13 9.72 29.17 13.96
C GLN A 13 8.39 28.63 14.48
N LYS A 14 7.29 29.38 14.26
CA LYS A 14 5.94 29.04 14.77
C LYS A 14 5.33 27.86 14.01
N GLU A 15 5.57 27.76 12.71
CA GLU A 15 4.96 26.72 11.86
C GLU A 15 5.94 25.60 11.53
N GLN A 16 5.46 24.37 11.56
CA GLN A 16 6.21 23.20 11.14
C GLN A 16 6.05 23.03 9.63
N GLU A 17 7.15 23.10 8.89
CA GLU A 17 7.17 22.82 7.46
C GLU A 17 7.29 21.31 7.20
N TYR A 18 6.71 20.85 6.09
CA TYR A 18 6.71 19.45 5.70
C TYR A 18 7.10 19.28 4.23
N VAL A 19 7.90 18.26 3.95
CA VAL A 19 8.05 17.74 2.58
C VAL A 19 6.84 16.86 2.29
N ARG A 20 5.99 17.27 1.35
CA ARG A 20 4.78 16.55 0.95
C ARG A 20 5.13 15.51 -0.12
N ALA A 21 5.80 14.43 0.31
CA ALA A 21 6.30 13.42 -0.60
C ALA A 21 5.16 12.65 -1.33
N ASN A 22 4.06 12.37 -0.62
CA ASN A 22 2.80 11.88 -1.22
C ASN A 22 1.64 12.72 -0.67
N ASP A 23 0.83 13.28 -1.55
CA ASP A 23 -0.17 14.27 -1.19
C ASP A 23 -1.55 13.97 -1.81
N GLY A 24 -2.17 12.89 -1.35
CA GLY A 24 -3.50 12.49 -1.78
C GLY A 24 -3.51 11.47 -2.92
N ILE A 25 -2.73 10.39 -2.78
CA ILE A 25 -2.76 9.26 -3.72
C ILE A 25 -3.89 8.31 -3.34
N THR A 26 -4.74 7.99 -4.33
CA THR A 26 -5.72 6.90 -4.26
C THR A 26 -5.43 5.94 -5.40
N LEU A 27 -5.14 4.68 -5.08
CA LEU A 27 -4.78 3.66 -6.05
C LEU A 27 -5.25 2.30 -5.55
N ASN A 28 -5.89 1.53 -6.43
CA ASN A 28 -6.20 0.12 -6.20
C ASN A 28 -5.20 -0.72 -6.99
N ILE A 29 -4.71 -1.79 -6.37
CA ILE A 29 -3.87 -2.82 -7.00
C ILE A 29 -4.61 -4.14 -6.79
N TYR A 30 -4.90 -4.85 -7.87
CA TYR A 30 -5.65 -6.09 -7.83
C TYR A 30 -4.73 -7.31 -7.73
N GLU A 31 -5.26 -8.44 -7.31
CA GLU A 31 -4.53 -9.70 -7.22
C GLU A 31 -4.04 -10.12 -8.61
N GLY A 32 -2.77 -10.52 -8.70
CA GLY A 32 -2.10 -10.87 -9.97
C GLY A 32 -1.80 -9.68 -10.89
N GLU A 33 -2.18 -8.45 -10.52
CA GLU A 33 -1.96 -7.26 -11.35
C GLU A 33 -0.56 -6.68 -11.15
N THR A 34 0.05 -6.22 -12.23
CA THR A 34 1.25 -5.37 -12.19
C THR A 34 0.90 -3.92 -12.48
N VAL A 35 0.97 -3.06 -11.46
CA VAL A 35 0.83 -1.61 -11.62
C VAL A 35 2.21 -0.97 -11.75
N GLY A 36 2.48 -0.37 -12.90
CA GLY A 36 3.66 0.45 -13.11
C GLY A 36 3.51 1.84 -12.53
N LEU A 37 4.54 2.37 -11.88
CA LEU A 37 4.55 3.74 -11.37
C LEU A 37 5.75 4.50 -11.93
N VAL A 38 5.48 5.52 -12.74
CA VAL A 38 6.49 6.31 -13.43
C VAL A 38 6.42 7.80 -13.08
N GLY A 39 7.46 8.54 -13.39
CA GLY A 39 7.56 9.98 -13.16
C GLY A 39 9.00 10.41 -12.87
N GLU A 40 9.25 11.72 -12.83
CA GLU A 40 10.59 12.29 -12.59
C GLU A 40 11.16 11.86 -11.23
N SER A 41 12.51 11.89 -11.11
CA SER A 41 13.18 11.60 -9.85
C SER A 41 12.72 12.56 -8.73
N GLY A 42 12.51 12.03 -7.52
CA GLY A 42 12.04 12.82 -6.39
C GLY A 42 10.54 13.09 -6.33
N CYS A 43 9.73 12.64 -7.30
CA CYS A 43 8.26 12.85 -7.27
C CYS A 43 7.51 12.02 -6.21
N GLY A 44 8.19 11.13 -5.47
CA GLY A 44 7.63 10.40 -4.32
C GLY A 44 7.29 8.92 -4.57
N LYS A 45 7.68 8.30 -5.69
CA LYS A 45 7.39 6.90 -6.05
C LYS A 45 7.85 5.88 -4.99
N SER A 46 9.14 5.90 -4.65
CA SER A 46 9.72 5.01 -3.63
C SER A 46 9.12 5.26 -2.25
N THR A 47 8.79 6.52 -1.94
CA THR A 47 8.08 6.86 -0.70
C THR A 47 6.69 6.22 -0.68
N PHE A 48 5.97 6.23 -1.80
CA PHE A 48 4.67 5.61 -1.90
C PHE A 48 4.74 4.10 -1.67
N GLY A 49 5.64 3.38 -2.35
CA GLY A 49 5.85 1.95 -2.15
C GLY A 49 6.18 1.59 -0.69
N ARG A 50 7.08 2.34 -0.05
CA ARG A 50 7.44 2.15 1.35
C ARG A 50 6.29 2.47 2.31
N THR A 51 5.44 3.42 1.97
CA THR A 51 4.24 3.76 2.77
C THR A 51 3.18 2.67 2.66
N LEU A 52 2.96 2.09 1.48
CA LEU A 52 2.05 0.94 1.30
C LEU A 52 2.45 -0.24 2.19
N LEU A 53 3.74 -0.54 2.26
CA LEU A 53 4.28 -1.60 3.11
C LEU A 53 4.39 -1.20 4.59
N GLN A 54 3.91 -0.03 4.99
CA GLN A 54 4.03 0.52 6.35
C GLN A 54 5.48 0.53 6.89
N ILE A 55 6.46 0.69 6.01
CA ILE A 55 7.86 0.99 6.39
C ILE A 55 7.91 2.44 6.89
N TYR A 56 7.19 3.35 6.19
CA TYR A 56 6.86 4.67 6.69
C TYR A 56 5.41 4.68 7.16
N LYS A 57 5.18 5.10 8.40
CA LYS A 57 3.82 5.27 8.91
C LYS A 57 3.18 6.47 8.20
N GLN A 58 2.09 6.22 7.49
CA GLN A 58 1.39 7.25 6.73
C GLN A 58 0.90 8.40 7.61
N THR A 59 0.89 9.61 7.06
CA THR A 59 0.44 10.81 7.77
C THR A 59 -1.08 10.88 7.83
N GLU A 60 -1.76 10.56 6.72
CA GLU A 60 -3.22 10.55 6.59
C GLU A 60 -3.66 9.51 5.56
N GLY A 61 -4.93 9.12 5.64
CA GLY A 61 -5.57 8.19 4.71
C GLY A 61 -5.62 6.77 5.24
N LYS A 62 -6.00 5.83 4.39
CA LYS A 62 -6.09 4.40 4.67
C LYS A 62 -5.21 3.60 3.70
N THR A 63 -4.68 2.49 4.17
CA THR A 63 -4.05 1.48 3.32
C THR A 63 -4.76 0.17 3.58
N MET A 64 -5.69 -0.18 2.69
CA MET A 64 -6.52 -1.38 2.81
C MET A 64 -5.82 -2.57 2.17
N TYR A 65 -5.83 -3.71 2.85
CA TYR A 65 -5.30 -4.98 2.37
C TYR A 65 -6.40 -6.05 2.40
N TYR A 66 -6.68 -6.64 1.25
CA TYR A 66 -7.75 -7.62 1.06
C TYR A 66 -7.23 -9.07 0.89
N GLY A 67 -5.93 -9.29 0.94
CA GLY A 67 -5.36 -10.64 0.92
C GLY A 67 -5.70 -11.48 2.16
N ARG A 68 -6.22 -10.84 3.21
CA ARG A 68 -6.78 -11.46 4.42
C ARG A 68 -7.98 -10.65 4.88
N THR A 69 -8.96 -11.34 5.47
CA THR A 69 -10.15 -10.69 6.04
C THR A 69 -9.88 -10.15 7.45
N LEU A 70 -10.75 -9.25 7.91
CA LEU A 70 -10.75 -8.83 9.32
C LEU A 70 -10.93 -10.02 10.29
N THR A 71 -11.67 -11.04 9.88
CA THR A 71 -11.88 -12.26 10.68
C THR A 71 -10.61 -13.10 10.75
N ASP A 72 -9.85 -13.24 9.64
CA ASP A 72 -8.60 -14.01 9.61
C ASP A 72 -7.50 -13.39 10.46
N MET A 73 -7.45 -12.06 10.49
CA MET A 73 -6.44 -11.30 11.24
C MET A 73 -6.87 -10.95 12.65
N ALA A 74 -8.16 -10.70 12.85
CA ALA A 74 -8.78 -10.21 14.07
C ALA A 74 -7.96 -9.11 14.78
N PRO A 75 -7.65 -7.97 14.09
CA PRO A 75 -6.73 -6.96 14.60
C PRO A 75 -7.25 -6.30 15.87
N LEU A 76 -6.35 -5.88 16.76
CA LEU A 76 -6.71 -5.25 18.05
C LEU A 76 -7.52 -3.96 17.87
N TYR A 77 -7.27 -3.21 16.78
CA TYR A 77 -8.05 -1.99 16.52
C TYR A 77 -9.54 -2.26 16.29
N VAL A 78 -9.91 -3.47 15.88
CA VAL A 78 -11.33 -3.86 15.72
C VAL A 78 -12.02 -3.89 17.08
N ASP A 79 -11.42 -4.54 18.08
CA ASP A 79 -11.96 -4.54 19.45
C ASP A 79 -12.04 -3.12 20.04
N GLU A 80 -10.99 -2.31 19.80
CA GLU A 80 -10.97 -0.91 20.26
C GLU A 80 -12.11 -0.12 19.61
N THR A 81 -12.38 -0.34 18.33
CA THR A 81 -13.48 0.30 17.61
C THR A 81 -14.84 -0.14 18.14
N ILE A 82 -15.05 -1.46 18.33
CA ILE A 82 -16.33 -2.00 18.84
C ILE A 82 -16.62 -1.48 20.25
N LYS A 83 -15.64 -1.50 21.16
CA LYS A 83 -15.80 -0.99 22.54
C LYS A 83 -16.10 0.51 22.59
N ASN A 84 -15.80 1.25 21.55
CA ASN A 84 -15.95 2.70 21.48
C ASN A 84 -17.04 3.15 20.50
N ILE A 85 -18.02 2.31 20.14
CA ILE A 85 -19.07 2.66 19.18
C ILE A 85 -19.81 3.94 19.59
N SER A 86 -20.30 4.01 20.83
CA SER A 86 -21.06 5.17 21.32
C SER A 86 -20.24 6.45 21.35
N SER A 87 -18.98 6.38 21.80
CA SER A 87 -18.09 7.56 21.81
C SER A 87 -17.66 7.96 20.38
N GLY A 88 -17.49 7.00 19.47
CA GLY A 88 -17.20 7.22 18.06
C GLY A 88 -18.35 7.97 17.37
N LYS A 89 -19.58 7.53 17.54
CA LYS A 89 -20.79 8.23 17.03
C LYS A 89 -20.87 9.66 17.54
N LYS A 90 -20.64 9.88 18.83
CA LYS A 90 -20.65 11.23 19.42
C LYS A 90 -19.57 12.11 18.80
N LYS A 91 -18.34 11.61 18.63
CA LYS A 91 -17.25 12.34 17.98
C LYS A 91 -17.55 12.71 16.54
N ILE A 92 -18.18 11.79 15.79
CA ILE A 92 -18.60 12.04 14.40
C ILE A 92 -19.61 13.18 14.37
N ALA A 93 -20.67 13.13 15.20
CA ALA A 93 -21.69 14.18 15.28
C ALA A 93 -21.10 15.55 15.68
N GLU A 94 -20.13 15.59 16.61
CA GLU A 94 -19.41 16.81 16.98
C GLU A 94 -18.61 17.40 15.82
N LEU A 95 -17.96 16.54 15.01
CA LEU A 95 -17.20 16.98 13.82
C LEU A 95 -18.14 17.46 12.71
N GLU A 96 -19.28 16.80 12.48
CA GLU A 96 -20.31 17.22 11.53
C GLU A 96 -20.86 18.58 11.90
N ALA A 97 -21.29 18.78 13.15
CA ALA A 97 -21.80 20.06 13.62
C ALA A 97 -20.78 21.20 13.47
N LYS A 98 -19.49 20.91 13.74
CA LYS A 98 -18.42 21.89 13.56
C LYS A 98 -18.20 22.24 12.08
N ALA A 99 -18.25 21.25 11.21
CA ALA A 99 -18.11 21.48 9.76
C ALA A 99 -19.29 22.30 9.21
N GLU A 100 -20.52 22.00 9.63
CA GLU A 100 -21.71 22.75 9.24
C GLU A 100 -21.67 24.20 9.73
N ALA A 101 -21.23 24.43 10.97
CA ALA A 101 -21.08 25.78 11.51
C ALA A 101 -20.07 26.61 10.70
N LEU A 102 -18.88 26.05 10.39
CA LEU A 102 -17.88 26.72 9.56
C LEU A 102 -18.39 26.96 8.14
N LYS A 103 -19.14 26.00 7.58
CA LYS A 103 -19.75 26.15 6.26
C LYS A 103 -20.71 27.33 6.22
N ALA A 104 -21.61 27.41 7.21
CA ALA A 104 -22.56 28.50 7.33
C ALA A 104 -21.89 29.89 7.55
N GLU A 105 -20.68 29.91 8.13
CA GLU A 105 -19.89 31.15 8.27
C GLU A 105 -19.27 31.57 6.94
N TYR A 106 -18.52 30.71 6.25
CA TYR A 106 -17.80 31.13 5.05
C TYR A 106 -18.71 31.37 3.85
N GLU A 107 -19.87 30.68 3.77
CA GLU A 107 -20.87 30.95 2.70
C GLU A 107 -21.46 32.37 2.76
N LYS A 108 -21.43 33.05 3.90
CA LYS A 108 -21.88 34.43 4.07
C LYS A 108 -20.80 35.47 3.83
N MET A 109 -19.52 35.00 3.63
CA MET A 109 -18.39 35.91 3.43
C MET A 109 -18.19 36.22 1.94
N GLU A 110 -17.78 37.46 1.64
CA GLU A 110 -17.27 37.80 0.33
C GLU A 110 -15.92 37.08 0.05
N ASP A 111 -15.58 36.94 -1.22
CA ASP A 111 -14.34 36.28 -1.62
C ASP A 111 -13.11 37.00 -1.06
N SER A 112 -12.45 36.35 -0.15
CA SER A 112 -11.30 36.88 0.60
C SER A 112 -10.37 35.75 1.04
N ALA A 113 -9.16 36.08 1.39
CA ALA A 113 -8.19 35.11 1.91
C ALA A 113 -8.72 34.40 3.18
N GLU A 114 -9.50 35.14 4.01
CA GLU A 114 -10.10 34.58 5.21
C GLU A 114 -11.19 33.55 4.88
N LYS A 115 -12.06 33.83 3.89
CA LYS A 115 -13.07 32.87 3.38
C LYS A 115 -12.42 31.57 2.92
N PHE A 116 -11.38 31.67 2.09
CA PHE A 116 -10.67 30.50 1.59
C PHE A 116 -9.97 29.71 2.71
N GLN A 117 -9.47 30.39 3.73
CA GLN A 117 -8.89 29.73 4.91
C GLN A 117 -9.95 28.94 5.70
N LYS A 118 -11.13 29.55 5.95
CA LYS A 118 -12.25 28.86 6.63
C LYS A 118 -12.80 27.70 5.80
N GLN A 119 -12.89 27.87 4.50
CA GLN A 119 -13.27 26.77 3.59
C GLN A 119 -12.29 25.59 3.69
N ALA A 120 -10.98 25.85 3.65
CA ALA A 120 -9.97 24.82 3.79
C ALA A 120 -10.01 24.13 5.19
N GLU A 121 -10.31 24.88 6.25
CA GLU A 121 -10.53 24.32 7.58
C GLU A 121 -11.77 23.41 7.61
N CYS A 122 -12.88 23.84 7.03
CA CYS A 122 -14.11 23.06 6.90
C CYS A 122 -13.85 21.74 6.15
N GLU A 123 -13.19 21.80 5.00
CA GLU A 123 -12.83 20.61 4.22
C GLU A 123 -11.96 19.64 5.03
N ASN A 124 -11.00 20.14 5.82
CA ASN A 124 -10.16 19.30 6.68
C ASN A 124 -10.98 18.63 7.79
N ILE A 125 -11.95 19.33 8.38
CA ILE A 125 -12.84 18.75 9.38
C ILE A 125 -13.75 17.70 8.75
N GLN A 126 -14.32 17.96 7.57
CA GLN A 126 -15.13 16.98 6.83
C GLN A 126 -14.33 15.72 6.48
N LYS A 127 -13.05 15.86 6.04
CA LYS A 127 -12.18 14.72 5.79
C LYS A 127 -11.95 13.90 7.06
N LYS A 128 -11.72 14.55 8.21
CA LYS A 128 -11.57 13.86 9.50
C LYS A 128 -12.86 13.17 9.92
N CYS A 129 -14.01 13.84 9.78
CA CYS A 129 -15.32 13.28 10.07
C CYS A 129 -15.58 12.02 9.23
N ASN A 130 -15.38 12.11 7.91
CA ASN A 130 -15.56 10.98 7.01
C ASN A 130 -14.61 9.81 7.35
N MET A 131 -13.37 10.10 7.77
CA MET A 131 -12.43 9.07 8.18
C MET A 131 -12.87 8.34 9.46
N GLU A 132 -13.33 9.08 10.49
CA GLU A 132 -13.86 8.49 11.73
C GLU A 132 -15.12 7.67 11.45
N PHE A 133 -16.03 8.19 10.61
CA PHE A 133 -17.20 7.47 10.15
C PHE A 133 -16.85 6.15 9.46
N LEU A 134 -15.96 6.18 8.46
CA LEU A 134 -15.53 4.98 7.75
C LEU A 134 -14.80 3.99 8.66
N ASN A 135 -14.00 4.48 9.60
CA ASN A 135 -13.32 3.61 10.58
C ASN A 135 -14.29 2.84 11.46
N LEU A 136 -15.45 3.39 11.71
CA LEU A 136 -16.48 2.77 12.52
C LEU A 136 -17.42 1.91 11.67
N VAL A 137 -18.02 2.49 10.63
CA VAL A 137 -19.06 1.84 9.84
C VAL A 137 -18.55 0.62 9.06
N GLN A 138 -17.31 0.63 8.61
CA GLN A 138 -16.71 -0.53 7.91
C GLN A 138 -16.66 -1.78 8.78
N ILE A 139 -16.55 -1.63 10.10
CA ILE A 139 -16.50 -2.75 11.04
C ILE A 139 -17.91 -3.17 11.47
N ILE A 140 -18.76 -2.20 11.86
CA ILE A 140 -20.06 -2.51 12.46
C ILE A 140 -21.22 -2.56 11.46
N GLY A 141 -21.04 -1.97 10.28
CA GLY A 141 -22.06 -1.94 9.23
C GLY A 141 -23.36 -1.28 9.68
N GLY A 142 -24.47 -1.91 9.39
CA GLY A 142 -25.82 -1.45 9.70
C GLY A 142 -26.09 -1.15 11.17
N PHE A 143 -25.34 -1.76 12.10
CA PHE A 143 -25.48 -1.43 13.54
C PHE A 143 -25.16 0.03 13.89
N TYR A 144 -24.56 0.76 12.94
CA TYR A 144 -24.39 2.21 13.09
C TYR A 144 -25.73 2.95 13.20
N SER A 145 -26.81 2.48 12.59
CA SER A 145 -28.15 3.12 12.68
C SER A 145 -28.84 2.98 14.05
N LEU A 146 -28.46 1.97 14.85
CA LEU A 146 -29.14 1.65 16.09
C LEU A 146 -28.76 2.61 17.20
N ASP A 147 -29.72 3.03 18.03
CA ASP A 147 -29.49 3.85 19.23
C ASP A 147 -28.83 3.01 20.35
N ASP A 148 -29.31 1.78 20.59
CA ASP A 148 -28.68 0.82 21.51
C ASP A 148 -27.89 -0.24 20.73
N THR A 149 -26.58 -0.22 20.91
CA THR A 149 -25.63 -1.09 20.24
C THR A 149 -25.08 -2.21 21.13
N LYS A 150 -25.53 -2.31 22.39
CA LYS A 150 -24.93 -3.23 23.38
C LYS A 150 -24.95 -4.69 22.97
N GLU A 151 -26.07 -5.19 22.43
CA GLU A 151 -26.18 -6.57 21.95
C GLU A 151 -25.23 -6.82 20.78
N ALA A 152 -25.18 -5.89 19.83
CA ALA A 152 -24.26 -5.95 18.69
C ALA A 152 -22.80 -5.89 19.12
N GLU A 153 -22.45 -5.01 20.08
CA GLU A 153 -21.10 -4.91 20.65
C GLU A 153 -20.65 -6.24 21.29
N GLN A 154 -21.53 -6.87 22.09
CA GLN A 154 -21.22 -8.14 22.74
C GLN A 154 -20.97 -9.27 21.72
N LEU A 155 -21.86 -9.41 20.73
CA LEU A 155 -21.72 -10.45 19.71
C LEU A 155 -20.51 -10.23 18.80
N LEU A 156 -20.24 -8.99 18.42
CA LEU A 156 -19.04 -8.64 17.64
C LEU A 156 -17.76 -8.94 18.43
N LEU A 157 -17.70 -8.58 19.71
CA LEU A 157 -16.54 -8.88 20.55
C LEU A 157 -16.36 -10.39 20.77
N GLU A 158 -17.47 -11.15 20.96
CA GLU A 158 -17.43 -12.63 21.04
C GLU A 158 -16.82 -13.22 19.75
N LYS A 159 -17.31 -12.79 18.58
CA LYS A 159 -16.79 -13.21 17.27
C LYS A 159 -15.29 -12.93 17.15
N PHE A 160 -14.87 -11.67 17.35
CA PHE A 160 -13.46 -11.29 17.13
C PHE A 160 -12.51 -11.86 18.20
N LYS A 161 -12.99 -12.14 19.40
CA LYS A 161 -12.21 -12.86 20.41
C LYS A 161 -11.87 -14.29 19.97
N VAL A 162 -12.85 -15.03 19.44
CA VAL A 162 -12.64 -16.39 18.91
C VAL A 162 -11.77 -16.34 17.66
N ALA A 163 -12.04 -15.43 16.73
CA ALA A 163 -11.25 -15.22 15.51
C ALA A 163 -9.77 -14.96 15.83
N ARG A 164 -9.47 -14.17 16.86
CA ARG A 164 -8.08 -13.90 17.29
C ARG A 164 -7.37 -15.13 17.81
N VAL A 165 -8.07 -16.00 18.54
CA VAL A 165 -7.48 -17.28 18.95
C VAL A 165 -7.15 -18.14 17.74
N ILE A 166 -8.05 -18.20 16.74
CA ILE A 166 -7.81 -18.93 15.49
C ILE A 166 -6.62 -18.32 14.73
N SER A 167 -6.53 -16.99 14.63
CA SER A 167 -5.41 -16.30 14.01
C SER A 167 -4.07 -16.70 14.64
N GLY A 168 -3.97 -16.67 15.97
CA GLY A 168 -2.77 -17.09 16.69
C GLY A 168 -2.43 -18.56 16.48
N LEU A 169 -3.41 -19.46 16.52
CA LEU A 169 -3.21 -20.89 16.25
C LEU A 169 -2.77 -21.14 14.80
N ASN A 170 -3.28 -20.39 13.83
CA ASN A 170 -2.84 -20.45 12.45
C ASN A 170 -1.38 -20.00 12.27
N GLU A 171 -0.95 -18.98 13.02
CA GLU A 171 0.46 -18.55 13.03
C GLU A 171 1.37 -19.68 13.60
N GLU A 172 0.98 -20.24 14.74
CA GLU A 172 1.73 -21.35 15.34
C GLU A 172 1.77 -22.56 14.42
N ASN A 173 0.67 -22.91 13.76
CA ASN A 173 0.57 -24.07 12.87
C ASN A 173 1.44 -23.95 11.60
N GLN A 174 1.88 -22.73 11.24
CA GLN A 174 2.83 -22.51 10.15
C GLN A 174 4.29 -22.71 10.59
N MET A 175 4.55 -22.83 11.89
CA MET A 175 5.89 -23.05 12.40
C MET A 175 6.28 -24.52 12.26
N GLU A 176 7.55 -24.78 11.94
CA GLU A 176 8.08 -26.13 11.77
C GLU A 176 7.82 -27.03 12.99
N GLY A 177 7.20 -28.19 12.76
CA GLY A 177 6.94 -29.20 13.79
C GLY A 177 5.89 -28.81 14.81
N VAL A 178 5.00 -27.88 14.47
CA VAL A 178 3.81 -27.54 15.24
C VAL A 178 2.57 -27.98 14.46
N ASP A 179 1.68 -28.74 15.09
CA ASP A 179 0.39 -29.13 14.53
C ASP A 179 -0.73 -28.67 15.47
N LYS A 180 -1.49 -27.67 15.02
CA LYS A 180 -2.63 -27.08 15.71
C LYS A 180 -3.96 -27.32 14.97
N THR A 181 -3.94 -28.19 13.96
CA THR A 181 -5.09 -28.43 13.06
C THR A 181 -6.36 -28.76 13.84
N LYS A 182 -6.28 -29.61 14.88
CA LYS A 182 -7.43 -30.01 15.69
C LYS A 182 -7.98 -28.84 16.51
N GLU A 183 -7.12 -28.09 17.19
CA GLU A 183 -7.52 -26.91 18.00
C GLU A 183 -8.17 -25.84 17.10
N ILE A 184 -7.62 -25.62 15.90
CA ILE A 184 -8.17 -24.70 14.91
C ILE A 184 -9.57 -25.15 14.48
N ALA A 185 -9.78 -26.45 14.21
CA ALA A 185 -11.06 -26.98 13.80
C ALA A 185 -12.13 -26.80 14.89
N GLU A 186 -11.79 -27.06 16.15
CA GLU A 186 -12.70 -26.85 17.30
C GLU A 186 -13.09 -25.37 17.42
N LYS A 187 -12.11 -24.45 17.32
CA LYS A 187 -12.38 -23.01 17.38
C LYS A 187 -13.15 -22.45 16.20
N LYS A 188 -13.01 -23.03 15.01
CA LYS A 188 -13.84 -22.68 13.84
C LYS A 188 -15.32 -22.95 14.07
N VAL A 189 -15.67 -24.06 14.74
CA VAL A 189 -17.07 -24.35 15.11
C VAL A 189 -17.61 -23.30 16.11
N GLU A 190 -16.77 -22.80 17.04
CA GLU A 190 -17.18 -21.72 17.95
C GLU A 190 -17.39 -20.41 17.16
N LEU A 191 -16.51 -20.12 16.19
CA LEU A 191 -16.62 -18.93 15.33
C LEU A 191 -17.91 -18.95 14.51
N GLU A 192 -18.22 -20.08 13.86
CA GLU A 192 -19.46 -20.25 13.08
C GLU A 192 -20.72 -20.01 13.92
N LYS A 193 -20.72 -20.47 15.19
CA LYS A 193 -21.83 -20.20 16.13
C LYS A 193 -21.95 -18.72 16.45
N ALA A 194 -20.83 -18.01 16.66
CA ALA A 194 -20.84 -16.58 16.93
C ALA A 194 -21.29 -15.78 15.70
N GLU A 195 -20.85 -16.18 14.51
CA GLU A 195 -21.28 -15.59 13.24
C GLU A 195 -22.76 -15.77 12.99
N LYS A 196 -23.30 -16.97 13.25
CA LYS A 196 -24.72 -17.26 13.11
C LYS A 196 -25.59 -16.37 14.00
N LYS A 197 -25.23 -16.22 15.29
CA LYS A 197 -25.93 -15.31 16.20
C LYS A 197 -25.92 -13.87 15.70
N LEU A 198 -24.77 -13.43 15.19
CA LEU A 198 -24.61 -12.08 14.65
C LEU A 198 -25.46 -11.87 13.40
N GLU A 199 -25.54 -12.87 12.52
CA GLU A 199 -26.38 -12.83 11.32
C GLU A 199 -27.87 -12.86 11.66
N GLU A 200 -28.27 -13.62 12.67
CA GLU A 200 -29.64 -13.60 13.20
C GLU A 200 -30.02 -12.21 13.70
N LEU A 201 -29.08 -11.52 14.41
CA LEU A 201 -29.30 -10.13 14.85
C LEU A 201 -29.41 -9.18 13.65
N ARG A 202 -28.51 -9.28 12.64
CA ARG A 202 -28.58 -8.48 11.42
C ARG A 202 -29.88 -8.67 10.67
N SER A 203 -30.37 -9.92 10.59
CA SER A 203 -31.61 -10.26 9.91
C SER A 203 -32.85 -9.59 10.51
N LYS A 204 -32.86 -9.29 11.82
CA LYS A 204 -33.95 -8.53 12.47
C LYS A 204 -34.10 -7.12 11.91
N TYR A 205 -33.01 -6.50 11.46
CA TYR A 205 -32.98 -5.12 10.97
C TYR A 205 -32.85 -5.00 9.46
N LYS A 206 -32.83 -6.13 8.71
CA LYS A 206 -32.59 -6.15 7.26
C LYS A 206 -33.61 -5.34 6.45
N SER A 207 -34.84 -5.19 6.97
CA SER A 207 -35.92 -4.40 6.33
C SER A 207 -35.85 -2.90 6.65
N ASP A 208 -34.96 -2.49 7.55
CA ASP A 208 -34.75 -1.07 7.89
C ASP A 208 -33.86 -0.41 6.84
N GLU A 209 -34.34 0.64 6.21
CA GLU A 209 -33.63 1.38 5.16
C GLU A 209 -32.35 2.02 5.68
N ALA A 210 -32.37 2.57 6.90
CA ALA A 210 -31.20 3.17 7.53
C ALA A 210 -30.13 2.09 7.83
N PHE A 211 -30.56 0.92 8.32
CA PHE A 211 -29.65 -0.22 8.52
C PHE A 211 -29.02 -0.68 7.22
N ALA A 212 -29.80 -0.87 6.16
CA ALA A 212 -29.32 -1.31 4.85
C ALA A 212 -28.31 -0.32 4.24
N LYS A 213 -28.58 0.99 4.39
CA LYS A 213 -27.68 2.06 3.94
C LYS A 213 -26.28 1.95 4.58
N TYR A 214 -26.21 1.74 5.88
CA TYR A 214 -24.93 1.63 6.58
C TYR A 214 -24.28 0.25 6.42
N GLU A 215 -25.07 -0.81 6.25
CA GLU A 215 -24.55 -2.16 5.97
C GLU A 215 -23.75 -2.21 4.66
N ALA A 216 -24.12 -1.41 3.65
CA ALA A 216 -23.39 -1.28 2.39
C ALA A 216 -21.94 -0.76 2.55
N TYR A 217 -21.62 -0.11 3.66
CA TYR A 217 -20.26 0.35 3.96
C TYR A 217 -19.41 -0.70 4.68
N ARG A 218 -19.99 -1.83 5.07
CA ARG A 218 -19.23 -2.90 5.75
C ARG A 218 -18.15 -3.44 4.82
N ASP A 219 -16.94 -3.56 5.35
CA ASP A 219 -15.74 -3.93 4.60
C ASP A 219 -14.89 -4.90 5.42
N ASP A 220 -14.43 -5.98 4.80
CA ASP A 220 -13.62 -7.01 5.42
C ASP A 220 -12.09 -6.79 5.23
N GLY A 221 -11.69 -5.72 4.54
CA GLY A 221 -10.30 -5.38 4.34
C GLY A 221 -9.60 -4.94 5.63
N VAL A 222 -8.33 -5.25 5.74
CA VAL A 222 -7.49 -4.89 6.88
C VAL A 222 -6.85 -3.53 6.64
N ASP A 223 -7.10 -2.54 7.51
CA ASP A 223 -6.40 -1.24 7.46
C ASP A 223 -5.01 -1.37 8.07
N LEU A 224 -3.99 -1.44 7.21
CA LEU A 224 -2.59 -1.61 7.61
C LEU A 224 -2.07 -0.47 8.49
N ALA A 225 -2.61 0.76 8.32
CA ALA A 225 -2.17 1.92 9.08
C ALA A 225 -2.55 1.83 10.57
N ARG A 226 -3.55 1.02 10.91
CA ARG A 226 -4.07 0.83 12.26
C ARG A 226 -3.48 -0.38 12.97
N LEU A 227 -2.73 -1.23 12.27
CA LEU A 227 -2.11 -2.41 12.85
C LEU A 227 -0.99 -2.04 13.83
N LYS A 228 -0.87 -2.82 14.89
CA LYS A 228 0.27 -2.76 15.81
C LYS A 228 1.49 -3.46 15.17
N THR A 229 2.67 -3.14 15.66
CA THR A 229 3.94 -3.65 15.10
C THR A 229 3.99 -5.19 15.03
N GLN A 230 3.43 -5.88 16.01
CA GLN A 230 3.39 -7.35 16.02
C GLN A 230 2.47 -7.90 14.93
N GLU A 231 1.28 -7.30 14.76
CA GLU A 231 0.31 -7.68 13.73
C GLU A 231 0.88 -7.41 12.33
N MET A 232 1.55 -6.25 12.16
CA MET A 232 2.21 -5.91 10.91
C MET A 232 3.37 -6.86 10.59
N ARG A 233 4.10 -7.35 11.61
CA ARG A 233 5.17 -8.34 11.43
C ARG A 233 4.65 -9.62 10.79
N PHE A 234 3.46 -10.07 11.20
CA PHE A 234 2.81 -11.24 10.62
C PHE A 234 2.50 -11.06 9.12
N LEU A 235 1.99 -9.87 8.73
CA LEU A 235 1.69 -9.57 7.33
C LEU A 235 2.91 -9.31 6.46
N ARG A 236 4.08 -9.06 7.03
CA ARG A 236 5.29 -8.83 6.24
C ARG A 236 5.69 -10.00 5.36
N LYS A 237 5.29 -11.24 5.67
CA LYS A 237 5.50 -12.38 4.77
C LYS A 237 4.64 -12.29 3.50
N ASP A 238 3.43 -11.71 3.60
CA ASP A 238 2.53 -11.56 2.47
C ASP A 238 2.92 -10.38 1.56
N MET A 239 3.71 -9.43 2.08
CA MET A 239 4.09 -8.20 1.40
C MET A 239 5.60 -7.96 1.50
N GLN A 240 6.28 -7.99 0.37
CA GLN A 240 7.74 -7.90 0.29
C GLN A 240 8.20 -6.70 -0.56
N MET A 241 9.48 -6.37 -0.46
CA MET A 241 10.10 -5.30 -1.23
C MET A 241 11.41 -5.76 -1.85
N ILE A 242 11.55 -5.49 -3.14
CA ILE A 242 12.81 -5.60 -3.89
C ILE A 242 13.39 -4.19 -4.00
N PHE A 243 14.59 -4.00 -3.45
CA PHE A 243 15.22 -2.69 -3.32
C PHE A 243 15.98 -2.29 -4.59
N GLN A 244 16.14 -0.98 -4.78
CA GLN A 244 16.84 -0.35 -5.89
C GLN A 244 18.32 -0.74 -5.95
N ASP A 245 19.00 -0.72 -4.82
CA ASP A 245 20.44 -1.01 -4.76
C ASP A 245 20.70 -2.41 -4.18
N PRO A 246 21.10 -3.36 -5.05
CA PRO A 246 21.40 -4.71 -4.61
C PRO A 246 22.68 -4.81 -3.74
N TYR A 247 23.54 -3.77 -3.74
CA TYR A 247 24.75 -3.75 -2.90
C TYR A 247 24.42 -3.44 -1.45
N SER A 248 23.68 -2.37 -1.20
CA SER A 248 23.33 -1.92 0.14
C SER A 248 22.24 -2.79 0.78
N SER A 249 21.43 -3.47 -0.02
CA SER A 249 20.31 -4.30 0.46
C SER A 249 20.70 -5.69 0.97
N LEU A 250 21.91 -6.16 0.66
CA LEU A 250 22.41 -7.47 1.06
C LEU A 250 23.51 -7.32 2.13
N ASN A 251 23.38 -8.06 3.23
CA ASN A 251 24.42 -8.06 4.26
C ASN A 251 25.69 -8.76 3.73
N PRO A 252 26.83 -8.06 3.58
CA PRO A 252 28.02 -8.61 2.97
C PRO A 252 28.73 -9.68 3.84
N ARG A 253 28.32 -9.82 5.10
CA ARG A 253 28.87 -10.80 6.05
C ARG A 253 28.09 -12.12 6.07
N MET A 254 26.97 -12.20 5.35
CA MET A 254 26.12 -13.38 5.27
C MET A 254 26.32 -14.06 3.92
N THR A 255 26.22 -15.39 3.89
CA THR A 255 26.18 -16.16 2.65
C THR A 255 24.82 -15.98 1.95
N VAL A 256 24.75 -16.29 0.65
CA VAL A 256 23.50 -16.22 -0.12
C VAL A 256 22.39 -17.05 0.54
N GLY A 257 22.69 -18.25 0.97
CA GLY A 257 21.73 -19.11 1.67
C GLY A 257 21.22 -18.50 2.98
N GLN A 258 22.09 -17.82 3.73
CA GLN A 258 21.69 -17.11 4.95
C GLN A 258 20.82 -15.90 4.64
N ILE A 259 21.12 -15.13 3.59
CA ILE A 259 20.35 -13.93 3.19
C ILE A 259 18.94 -14.34 2.75
N ILE A 260 18.82 -15.36 1.90
CA ILE A 260 17.51 -15.83 1.40
C ILE A 260 16.71 -16.47 2.55
N GLY A 261 17.39 -17.22 3.43
CA GLY A 261 16.78 -17.94 4.53
C GLY A 261 16.46 -17.10 5.77
N GLU A 262 16.97 -15.86 5.88
CA GLU A 262 16.77 -15.01 7.06
C GLU A 262 15.28 -14.81 7.38
N GLY A 263 14.48 -14.51 6.36
CA GLY A 263 13.02 -14.33 6.49
C GLY A 263 12.32 -15.61 6.94
N LEU A 264 12.76 -16.78 6.43
CA LEU A 264 12.21 -18.08 6.78
C LEU A 264 12.40 -18.40 8.27
N LEU A 265 13.59 -18.10 8.82
CA LEU A 265 13.89 -18.25 10.23
C LEU A 265 13.15 -17.22 11.09
N ALA A 266 13.10 -15.96 10.64
CA ALA A 266 12.44 -14.89 11.38
C ALA A 266 10.93 -15.09 11.54
N HIS A 267 10.29 -15.79 10.59
CA HIS A 267 8.87 -16.14 10.63
C HIS A 267 8.61 -17.55 11.15
N GLY A 268 9.65 -18.29 11.58
CA GLY A 268 9.53 -19.62 12.17
C GLY A 268 9.12 -20.72 11.18
N ILE A 269 9.17 -20.44 9.86
CA ILE A 269 8.88 -21.44 8.81
C ILE A 269 9.87 -22.60 8.92
N PHE A 270 11.13 -22.28 9.23
CA PHE A 270 12.16 -23.24 9.63
C PHE A 270 12.73 -22.82 10.99
N LYS A 271 13.01 -23.79 11.87
CA LYS A 271 13.60 -23.55 13.21
C LYS A 271 15.09 -23.27 13.16
N LYS A 272 15.77 -23.81 12.18
CA LYS A 272 17.23 -23.74 12.02
C LYS A 272 17.62 -23.84 10.55
N ASN A 273 18.82 -23.40 10.26
CA ASN A 273 19.42 -23.56 8.93
C ASN A 273 20.00 -24.99 8.78
N ASP A 274 19.13 -25.96 8.54
CA ASP A 274 19.49 -27.36 8.30
C ASP A 274 19.35 -27.73 6.81
N GLU A 275 19.54 -29.01 6.50
CA GLU A 275 19.49 -29.53 5.14
C GLU A 275 18.12 -29.28 4.46
N LYS A 276 17.01 -29.33 5.23
CA LYS A 276 15.66 -29.07 4.68
C LYS A 276 15.50 -27.61 4.25
N MET A 277 15.93 -26.68 5.10
CA MET A 277 15.89 -25.26 4.77
C MET A 277 16.82 -24.95 3.60
N GLN A 278 18.03 -25.53 3.57
CA GLN A 278 18.99 -25.36 2.48
C GLN A 278 18.43 -25.89 1.16
N ALA A 279 17.77 -27.06 1.17
CA ALA A 279 17.11 -27.61 -0.02
C ALA A 279 16.03 -26.67 -0.55
N TYR A 280 15.18 -26.12 0.33
CA TYR A 280 14.18 -25.13 -0.05
C TYR A 280 14.80 -23.84 -0.62
N VAL A 281 15.84 -23.33 0.03
CA VAL A 281 16.57 -22.14 -0.45
C VAL A 281 17.19 -22.39 -1.82
N MET A 282 17.76 -23.57 -2.08
CA MET A 282 18.31 -23.95 -3.38
C MET A 282 17.21 -23.99 -4.47
N GLU A 283 16.03 -24.51 -4.16
CA GLU A 283 14.88 -24.48 -5.07
C GLU A 283 14.48 -23.02 -5.44
N VAL A 284 14.40 -22.13 -4.44
CA VAL A 284 14.11 -20.71 -4.67
C VAL A 284 15.21 -20.03 -5.49
N MET A 285 16.48 -20.36 -5.23
CA MET A 285 17.62 -19.87 -6.02
C MET A 285 17.49 -20.27 -7.49
N GLU A 286 17.17 -21.54 -7.75
CA GLU A 286 17.01 -22.08 -9.11
C GLU A 286 15.87 -21.39 -9.87
N LYS A 287 14.71 -21.19 -9.23
CA LYS A 287 13.59 -20.38 -9.79
C LYS A 287 14.02 -18.97 -10.17
N CYS A 288 14.94 -18.37 -9.42
CA CYS A 288 15.48 -17.04 -9.71
C CYS A 288 16.67 -17.05 -10.68
N GLY A 289 17.03 -18.21 -11.27
CA GLY A 289 18.15 -18.35 -12.20
C GLY A 289 19.52 -18.22 -11.54
N LEU A 290 19.63 -18.63 -10.26
CA LEU A 290 20.88 -18.76 -9.51
C LEU A 290 21.25 -20.23 -9.37
N ALA A 291 22.49 -20.58 -9.64
CA ALA A 291 22.94 -21.97 -9.51
C ALA A 291 22.98 -22.40 -8.02
N PRO A 292 22.36 -23.54 -7.63
CA PRO A 292 22.26 -23.98 -6.24
C PRO A 292 23.60 -24.12 -5.50
N TYR A 293 24.66 -24.54 -6.20
CA TYR A 293 26.00 -24.69 -5.60
C TYR A 293 26.61 -23.39 -5.07
N MET A 294 26.02 -22.22 -5.43
CA MET A 294 26.46 -20.91 -4.98
C MET A 294 25.92 -20.51 -3.58
N ILE A 295 25.12 -21.36 -2.94
CA ILE A 295 24.44 -21.07 -1.66
C ILE A 295 25.40 -20.62 -0.53
N HIS A 296 26.66 -21.09 -0.53
CA HIS A 296 27.65 -20.73 0.47
C HIS A 296 28.53 -19.53 0.10
N ARG A 297 28.33 -18.92 -1.09
CA ARG A 297 29.08 -17.76 -1.51
C ARG A 297 28.56 -16.48 -0.85
N TYR A 298 29.41 -15.45 -0.83
CA TYR A 298 29.09 -14.13 -0.28
C TYR A 298 28.69 -13.16 -1.41
N PRO A 299 27.86 -12.12 -1.11
CA PRO A 299 27.37 -11.17 -2.12
C PRO A 299 28.45 -10.52 -2.98
N HIS A 300 29.64 -10.24 -2.42
CA HIS A 300 30.73 -9.60 -3.16
C HIS A 300 31.33 -10.48 -4.29
N GLN A 301 31.02 -11.79 -4.30
CA GLN A 301 31.47 -12.75 -5.31
C GLN A 301 30.52 -12.84 -6.53
N PHE A 302 29.49 -11.97 -6.59
CA PHE A 302 28.46 -11.98 -7.61
C PHE A 302 28.46 -10.69 -8.42
N SER A 303 28.04 -10.77 -9.69
CA SER A 303 27.74 -9.59 -10.51
C SER A 303 26.53 -8.80 -10.00
N GLY A 304 26.34 -7.57 -10.48
CA GLY A 304 25.18 -6.74 -10.13
C GLY A 304 23.83 -7.45 -10.38
N GLY A 305 23.67 -8.04 -11.57
CA GLY A 305 22.46 -8.79 -11.92
C GLY A 305 22.24 -10.04 -11.06
N GLN A 306 23.30 -10.76 -10.71
CA GLN A 306 23.20 -11.91 -9.81
C GLN A 306 22.82 -11.48 -8.39
N ARG A 307 23.34 -10.35 -7.88
CA ARG A 307 22.92 -9.80 -6.58
C ARG A 307 21.45 -9.39 -6.59
N GLN A 308 20.97 -8.81 -7.70
CA GLN A 308 19.57 -8.51 -7.84
C GLN A 308 18.70 -9.78 -7.78
N ARG A 309 19.12 -10.87 -8.44
CA ARG A 309 18.44 -12.16 -8.35
C ARG A 309 18.43 -12.73 -6.91
N ILE A 310 19.51 -12.50 -6.12
CA ILE A 310 19.54 -12.86 -4.69
C ILE A 310 18.49 -12.03 -3.92
N GLY A 311 18.37 -10.73 -4.20
CA GLY A 311 17.35 -9.87 -3.60
C GLY A 311 15.92 -10.31 -3.94
N ILE A 312 15.69 -10.72 -5.19
CA ILE A 312 14.42 -11.30 -5.64
C ILE A 312 14.15 -12.62 -4.91
N ALA A 313 15.12 -13.54 -4.89
CA ALA A 313 14.99 -14.83 -4.20
C ALA A 313 14.67 -14.65 -2.70
N ARG A 314 15.31 -13.67 -2.03
CA ARG A 314 15.02 -13.33 -0.63
C ARG A 314 13.56 -12.91 -0.44
N ALA A 315 13.02 -12.08 -1.32
CA ALA A 315 11.63 -11.63 -1.26
C ALA A 315 10.66 -12.78 -1.52
N LEU A 316 10.93 -13.61 -2.53
CA LEU A 316 10.04 -14.71 -2.95
C LEU A 316 10.08 -15.93 -2.05
N ALA A 317 11.15 -16.13 -1.27
CA ALA A 317 11.29 -17.25 -0.34
C ALA A 317 10.12 -17.32 0.66
N LEU A 318 9.49 -16.20 0.99
CA LEU A 318 8.32 -16.11 1.88
C LEU A 318 6.98 -16.37 1.18
N LYS A 319 6.96 -16.59 -0.14
CA LYS A 319 5.76 -16.73 -0.97
C LYS A 319 4.78 -15.57 -0.74
N PRO A 320 5.21 -14.32 -1.02
CA PRO A 320 4.37 -13.15 -0.82
C PRO A 320 3.19 -13.15 -1.81
N ARG A 321 2.18 -12.33 -1.51
CA ARG A 321 1.06 -12.03 -2.43
C ARG A 321 1.25 -10.70 -3.15
N PHE A 322 2.02 -9.79 -2.54
CA PHE A 322 2.28 -8.46 -3.07
C PHE A 322 3.76 -8.09 -2.94
N VAL A 323 4.35 -7.58 -4.01
CA VAL A 323 5.76 -7.17 -4.05
C VAL A 323 5.90 -5.77 -4.60
N VAL A 324 6.58 -4.90 -3.86
CA VAL A 324 7.01 -3.58 -4.35
C VAL A 324 8.40 -3.71 -4.96
N CYS A 325 8.53 -3.47 -6.25
CA CYS A 325 9.79 -3.40 -6.97
C CYS A 325 10.23 -1.93 -7.05
N ASP A 326 11.08 -1.48 -6.12
CA ASP A 326 11.57 -0.09 -6.07
C ASP A 326 12.80 0.06 -6.94
N GLU A 327 12.61 0.49 -8.20
CA GLU A 327 13.66 0.65 -9.23
C GLU A 327 14.57 -0.59 -9.37
N ALA A 328 13.99 -1.78 -9.29
CA ALA A 328 14.68 -3.06 -9.19
C ALA A 328 15.66 -3.38 -10.36
N VAL A 329 15.62 -2.63 -11.44
CA VAL A 329 16.45 -2.86 -12.64
C VAL A 329 17.27 -1.65 -13.07
N SER A 330 17.14 -0.50 -12.38
CA SER A 330 17.73 0.77 -12.82
C SER A 330 19.26 0.78 -12.85
N ALA A 331 19.91 0.00 -11.99
CA ALA A 331 21.35 -0.08 -11.84
C ALA A 331 22.01 -1.18 -12.70
N LEU A 332 21.26 -1.80 -13.63
CA LEU A 332 21.72 -2.95 -14.43
C LEU A 332 21.84 -2.60 -15.89
N ASP A 333 22.72 -3.32 -16.61
CA ASP A 333 22.84 -3.25 -18.05
C ASP A 333 21.54 -3.67 -18.76
N VAL A 334 21.24 -3.12 -19.93
CA VAL A 334 19.99 -3.33 -20.67
C VAL A 334 19.66 -4.82 -20.89
N SER A 335 20.67 -5.64 -21.23
CA SER A 335 20.48 -7.08 -21.41
C SER A 335 20.11 -7.80 -20.11
N ILE A 336 20.70 -7.40 -19.01
CA ILE A 336 20.40 -7.95 -17.69
C ILE A 336 19.04 -7.44 -17.19
N GLN A 337 18.71 -6.16 -17.45
CA GLN A 337 17.37 -5.62 -17.16
C GLN A 337 16.28 -6.47 -17.79
N SER A 338 16.39 -6.77 -19.09
CA SER A 338 15.42 -7.60 -19.82
C SER A 338 15.26 -8.98 -19.20
N GLN A 339 16.35 -9.62 -18.78
CA GLN A 339 16.31 -10.92 -18.12
C GLN A 339 15.60 -10.86 -16.76
N ILE A 340 15.85 -9.81 -15.96
CA ILE A 340 15.20 -9.64 -14.64
C ILE A 340 13.71 -9.31 -14.80
N VAL A 341 13.35 -8.50 -15.78
CA VAL A 341 11.94 -8.15 -16.06
C VAL A 341 11.15 -9.37 -16.50
N ASN A 342 11.73 -10.19 -17.40
CA ASN A 342 11.11 -11.45 -17.83
C ASN A 342 10.95 -12.40 -16.63
N LEU A 343 12.00 -12.56 -15.81
CA LEU A 343 11.92 -13.37 -14.58
C LEU A 343 10.79 -12.91 -13.66
N LEU A 344 10.63 -11.61 -13.40
CA LEU A 344 9.55 -11.09 -12.56
C LEU A 344 8.18 -11.33 -13.18
N LYS A 345 8.06 -11.20 -14.51
CA LYS A 345 6.82 -11.45 -15.23
C LYS A 345 6.41 -12.92 -15.18
N ASP A 346 7.36 -13.84 -15.37
CA ASP A 346 7.12 -15.29 -15.32
C ASP A 346 6.68 -15.69 -13.91
N LEU A 347 7.42 -15.26 -12.87
CA LEU A 347 7.09 -15.51 -11.47
C LEU A 347 5.76 -14.87 -11.05
N GLY A 348 5.42 -13.70 -11.59
CA GLY A 348 4.13 -13.05 -11.39
C GLY A 348 2.98 -13.90 -11.88
N SER A 349 3.12 -14.46 -13.09
CA SER A 349 2.11 -15.31 -13.72
C SER A 349 1.98 -16.68 -13.04
N GLU A 350 3.12 -17.30 -12.66
CA GLU A 350 3.13 -18.62 -12.02
C GLU A 350 2.53 -18.61 -10.61
N ASP A 351 2.88 -17.60 -9.81
CA ASP A 351 2.52 -17.52 -8.38
C ASP A 351 1.34 -16.55 -8.12
N ASN A 352 0.71 -15.99 -9.16
CA ASN A 352 -0.37 -14.99 -9.09
C ASN A 352 0.00 -13.78 -8.21
N LEU A 353 1.23 -13.27 -8.37
CA LEU A 353 1.77 -12.16 -7.58
C LEU A 353 1.28 -10.82 -8.10
N ALA A 354 0.83 -9.96 -7.18
CA ALA A 354 0.61 -8.56 -7.50
C ALA A 354 1.90 -7.75 -7.34
N TYR A 355 2.18 -6.85 -8.32
CA TYR A 355 3.35 -5.98 -8.27
C TYR A 355 2.99 -4.50 -8.25
N LEU A 356 3.72 -3.72 -7.47
CA LEU A 356 3.91 -2.30 -7.71
C LEU A 356 5.32 -2.11 -8.29
N PHE A 357 5.40 -1.90 -9.61
CA PHE A 357 6.67 -1.79 -10.32
C PHE A 357 7.05 -0.31 -10.52
N ILE A 358 7.97 0.18 -9.69
CA ILE A 358 8.46 1.55 -9.73
C ILE A 358 9.69 1.61 -10.65
N SER A 359 9.65 2.45 -11.66
CA SER A 359 10.79 2.68 -12.56
C SER A 359 10.72 4.07 -13.20
N HIS A 360 11.87 4.56 -13.65
CA HIS A 360 11.95 5.71 -14.55
C HIS A 360 12.04 5.30 -16.02
N GLY A 361 12.25 4.01 -16.31
CA GLY A 361 12.31 3.46 -17.67
C GLY A 361 10.93 3.12 -18.21
N LEU A 362 10.32 4.03 -18.97
CA LEU A 362 8.96 3.89 -19.51
C LEU A 362 8.78 2.66 -20.39
N SER A 363 9.78 2.31 -21.20
CA SER A 363 9.73 1.10 -22.06
C SER A 363 9.66 -0.19 -21.26
N VAL A 364 10.38 -0.26 -20.13
CA VAL A 364 10.35 -1.41 -19.23
C VAL A 364 9.00 -1.52 -18.56
N VAL A 365 8.46 -0.38 -18.08
CA VAL A 365 7.14 -0.33 -17.43
C VAL A 365 6.04 -0.72 -18.42
N LYS A 366 6.08 -0.23 -19.67
CA LYS A 366 5.16 -0.65 -20.73
C LYS A 366 5.11 -2.17 -20.87
N TYR A 367 6.26 -2.82 -20.84
CA TYR A 367 6.38 -4.25 -21.09
C TYR A 367 5.83 -5.13 -19.95
N ILE A 368 6.03 -4.71 -18.69
CA ILE A 368 5.68 -5.55 -17.54
C ILE A 368 4.31 -5.22 -16.93
N SER A 369 3.79 -3.99 -17.15
CA SER A 369 2.63 -3.48 -16.39
C SER A 369 1.32 -3.64 -17.14
N ASP A 370 0.26 -4.00 -16.43
CA ASP A 370 -1.11 -3.99 -16.90
C ASP A 370 -1.67 -2.57 -16.92
N ARG A 371 -1.49 -1.84 -15.82
CA ARG A 371 -1.85 -0.43 -15.69
C ARG A 371 -0.63 0.40 -15.29
N ILE A 372 -0.64 1.67 -15.69
CA ILE A 372 0.45 2.61 -15.38
C ILE A 372 -0.12 3.85 -14.70
N GLY A 373 0.50 4.21 -13.57
CA GLY A 373 0.28 5.48 -12.89
C GLY A 373 1.44 6.44 -13.15
N VAL A 374 1.12 7.63 -13.65
CA VAL A 374 2.09 8.70 -13.83
C VAL A 374 2.06 9.60 -12.62
N MET A 375 3.20 9.77 -11.98
CA MET A 375 3.31 10.50 -10.73
C MET A 375 4.08 11.80 -10.89
N TYR A 376 3.49 12.92 -10.45
CA TYR A 376 4.10 14.24 -10.43
C TYR A 376 3.92 14.90 -9.07
N LEU A 377 5.00 15.35 -8.47
CA LEU A 377 5.05 16.12 -7.21
C LEU A 377 4.10 15.57 -6.13
N GLY A 378 4.20 14.24 -5.87
CA GLY A 378 3.47 13.53 -4.82
C GLY A 378 2.02 13.15 -5.16
N ASN A 379 1.54 13.35 -6.39
CA ASN A 379 0.21 12.97 -6.85
C ASN A 379 0.29 12.07 -8.08
N ILE A 380 -0.68 11.17 -8.24
CA ILE A 380 -0.93 10.50 -9.54
C ILE A 380 -1.72 11.48 -10.39
N VAL A 381 -1.17 11.85 -11.55
CA VAL A 381 -1.77 12.79 -12.49
C VAL A 381 -2.52 12.07 -13.61
N GLU A 382 -2.14 10.83 -13.89
CA GLU A 382 -2.82 9.97 -14.86
C GLU A 382 -2.68 8.51 -14.43
N LEU A 383 -3.73 7.71 -14.63
CA LEU A 383 -3.76 6.27 -14.39
C LEU A 383 -4.61 5.63 -15.47
N ALA A 384 -4.02 4.74 -16.27
CA ALA A 384 -4.70 4.04 -17.35
C ALA A 384 -4.10 2.65 -17.58
N GLU A 385 -4.77 1.83 -18.40
CA GLU A 385 -4.18 0.61 -18.95
C GLU A 385 -2.90 0.93 -19.72
N SER A 386 -1.92 0.03 -19.68
CA SER A 386 -0.59 0.26 -20.25
C SER A 386 -0.67 0.67 -21.72
N GLN A 387 -1.45 -0.04 -22.54
CA GLN A 387 -1.58 0.26 -23.96
C GLN A 387 -2.26 1.61 -24.20
N GLU A 388 -3.38 1.88 -23.50
CA GLU A 388 -4.13 3.14 -23.61
C GLU A 388 -3.28 4.35 -23.22
N MET A 389 -2.47 4.23 -22.17
CA MET A 389 -1.54 5.28 -21.72
C MET A 389 -0.55 5.68 -22.83
N PHE A 390 -0.06 4.72 -23.61
CA PHE A 390 0.92 4.97 -24.67
C PHE A 390 0.29 5.46 -25.98
N ASP A 391 -0.94 5.02 -26.26
CA ASP A 391 -1.64 5.38 -27.49
C ASP A 391 -2.33 6.74 -27.36
N HIS A 392 -2.92 7.02 -26.19
CA HIS A 392 -3.77 8.18 -25.92
C HIS A 392 -3.46 8.87 -24.59
N PRO A 393 -2.23 9.39 -24.37
CA PRO A 393 -1.92 10.13 -23.14
C PRO A 393 -2.82 11.38 -23.05
N THR A 394 -3.45 11.56 -21.88
CA THR A 394 -4.41 12.66 -21.67
C THR A 394 -3.82 13.83 -20.90
N HIS A 395 -2.89 13.55 -19.97
CA HIS A 395 -2.26 14.60 -19.19
C HIS A 395 -1.00 15.15 -19.90
N PRO A 396 -0.82 16.48 -20.02
CA PRO A 396 0.32 17.07 -20.74
C PRO A 396 1.69 16.64 -20.22
N TYR A 397 1.80 16.33 -18.96
CA TYR A 397 3.03 15.77 -18.38
C TYR A 397 3.32 14.34 -18.88
N THR A 398 2.29 13.51 -19.00
CA THR A 398 2.40 12.17 -19.57
C THR A 398 2.83 12.24 -21.04
N GLU A 399 2.18 13.12 -21.81
CA GLU A 399 2.52 13.38 -23.22
C GLU A 399 4.00 13.72 -23.36
N ALA A 400 4.50 14.66 -22.53
CA ALA A 400 5.89 15.07 -22.55
C ALA A 400 6.86 13.92 -22.15
N LEU A 401 6.53 13.13 -21.12
CA LEU A 401 7.35 11.97 -20.72
C LEU A 401 7.42 10.92 -21.82
N LEU A 402 6.29 10.62 -22.48
CA LEU A 402 6.22 9.63 -23.56
C LEU A 402 6.91 10.12 -24.84
N SER A 403 6.92 11.43 -25.11
CA SER A 403 7.62 12.02 -26.25
C SER A 403 9.15 11.85 -26.17
N ALA A 404 9.69 11.70 -24.95
CA ALA A 404 11.11 11.51 -24.70
C ALA A 404 11.59 10.05 -24.93
N ILE A 405 10.68 9.10 -25.19
CA ILE A 405 11.04 7.70 -25.45
C ILE A 405 11.60 7.59 -26.89
N PRO A 406 12.85 7.09 -27.06
CA PRO A 406 13.38 6.83 -28.40
C PRO A 406 12.51 5.81 -29.13
N THR A 407 12.10 6.13 -30.35
CA THR A 407 11.40 5.20 -31.24
C THR A 407 12.36 4.63 -32.28
N THR A 408 12.17 3.35 -32.60
CA THR A 408 12.88 2.70 -33.71
C THR A 408 12.17 2.91 -35.04
N ASP A 409 10.99 3.50 -35.03
CA ASP A 409 10.23 3.82 -36.24
C ASP A 409 10.78 5.08 -36.87
N VAL A 410 11.44 4.90 -38.02
CA VAL A 410 12.10 5.98 -38.79
C VAL A 410 11.08 6.96 -39.38
N ASP A 411 9.85 6.52 -39.59
CA ASP A 411 8.76 7.31 -40.17
C ASP A 411 7.94 8.07 -39.11
N SER A 412 8.24 7.86 -37.83
CA SER A 412 7.54 8.56 -36.74
C SER A 412 8.03 10.00 -36.61
N ASN A 413 7.17 10.96 -36.98
CA ASN A 413 7.37 12.39 -36.75
C ASN A 413 7.09 12.81 -35.28
N ARG A 414 7.47 12.00 -34.29
CA ARG A 414 7.31 12.38 -32.88
C ARG A 414 8.38 13.40 -32.51
N GLU A 415 7.99 14.66 -32.40
CA GLU A 415 8.84 15.70 -31.82
C GLU A 415 8.89 15.54 -30.30
N MET A 416 10.09 15.61 -29.74
CA MET A 416 10.28 15.63 -28.28
C MET A 416 9.67 16.91 -27.69
N ILE A 417 8.78 16.78 -26.72
CA ILE A 417 8.18 17.91 -26.01
C ILE A 417 9.07 18.24 -24.81
N PRO A 418 9.86 19.31 -24.85
CA PRO A 418 10.70 19.68 -23.71
C PRO A 418 9.84 20.16 -22.53
N LEU A 419 10.15 19.66 -21.34
CA LEU A 419 9.55 20.17 -20.10
C LEU A 419 10.36 21.38 -19.65
N GLU A 420 9.81 22.57 -19.84
CA GLU A 420 10.43 23.82 -19.41
C GLU A 420 10.30 24.06 -17.91
N GLY A 421 11.31 24.73 -17.32
CA GLY A 421 11.33 25.11 -15.93
C GLY A 421 11.69 23.98 -14.96
N ASP A 422 11.97 24.37 -13.72
CA ASP A 422 12.34 23.45 -12.63
C ASP A 422 11.12 22.80 -11.98
N ILE A 423 11.33 21.62 -11.37
CA ILE A 423 10.31 20.97 -10.56
C ILE A 423 10.02 21.82 -9.33
N PRO A 424 8.75 22.22 -9.08
CA PRO A 424 8.41 22.99 -7.89
C PRO A 424 8.76 22.28 -6.59
N SER A 425 9.01 23.06 -5.53
CA SER A 425 9.34 22.50 -4.24
C SER A 425 8.19 21.68 -3.63
N PRO A 426 8.44 20.45 -3.17
CA PRO A 426 7.44 19.66 -2.46
C PRO A 426 7.08 20.20 -1.07
N VAL A 427 7.84 21.19 -0.58
CA VAL A 427 7.52 21.89 0.69
C VAL A 427 6.42 22.92 0.49
N HIS A 428 6.50 23.66 -0.60
CA HIS A 428 5.52 24.67 -1.00
C HIS A 428 4.99 24.37 -2.41
N PRO A 429 4.18 23.30 -2.56
CA PRO A 429 3.68 22.94 -3.87
C PRO A 429 2.74 24.03 -4.40
N PRO A 430 2.68 24.21 -5.73
CA PRO A 430 1.74 25.13 -6.36
C PRO A 430 0.30 24.83 -5.97
N LYS A 431 -0.54 25.86 -5.87
CA LYS A 431 -1.98 25.71 -5.62
C LYS A 431 -2.68 25.24 -6.89
N GLY A 432 -3.75 24.48 -6.74
CA GLY A 432 -4.48 23.89 -7.88
C GLY A 432 -3.71 22.76 -8.54
N CYS A 433 -3.67 22.73 -9.86
CA CYS A 433 -2.89 21.74 -10.60
C CYS A 433 -1.39 21.95 -10.35
N LYS A 434 -0.72 20.97 -9.74
CA LYS A 434 0.71 21.08 -9.41
C LYS A 434 1.63 21.22 -10.62
N PHE A 435 1.16 20.82 -11.81
CA PHE A 435 1.89 20.89 -13.07
C PHE A 435 1.69 22.22 -13.82
N HIS A 436 0.77 23.09 -13.38
CA HIS A 436 0.43 24.30 -14.13
C HIS A 436 1.63 25.19 -14.46
N THR A 437 2.65 25.26 -13.60
CA THR A 437 3.85 26.09 -13.80
C THR A 437 4.74 25.62 -14.97
N ARG A 438 4.54 24.40 -15.46
CA ARG A 438 5.26 23.77 -16.57
C ARG A 438 4.32 23.33 -17.69
N CYS A 439 3.03 23.64 -17.59
CA CYS A 439 2.02 23.20 -18.52
C CYS A 439 1.85 24.19 -19.67
N LYS A 440 2.06 23.74 -20.92
CA LYS A 440 1.86 24.55 -22.13
C LYS A 440 0.40 24.98 -22.36
N TYR A 441 -0.55 24.32 -21.69
CA TYR A 441 -1.98 24.60 -21.79
C TYR A 441 -2.51 25.40 -20.59
N CYS A 442 -1.64 25.89 -19.72
CA CYS A 442 -2.06 26.70 -18.58
C CYS A 442 -2.67 28.02 -19.04
N THR A 443 -3.83 28.33 -18.49
CA THR A 443 -4.53 29.62 -18.71
C THR A 443 -4.57 30.42 -17.41
N GLU A 444 -4.86 31.73 -17.49
CA GLU A 444 -4.91 32.64 -16.33
C GLU A 444 -6.21 32.50 -15.50
N ILE A 445 -6.92 31.39 -15.59
CA ILE A 445 -8.18 31.17 -14.87
C ILE A 445 -7.91 30.63 -13.47
#